data_fd0348b3d79783264e76230704abf1fc
#
_entry.id   fd0348b3d79783264e76230704abf1fc
#
_cell.length_a   1.000
_cell.length_b   1.000
_cell.length_c   1.000
_cell.angle_alpha   90.00
_cell.angle_beta   90.00
_cell.angle_gamma   90.00
#
_symmetry.space_group_name_H-M   'P 1'
#
loop_
_entity.id
_entity.type
_entity.pdbx_description
1 polymer ?
#
loop_
_entity_poly.entity_id
_entity_poly.type
_entity_poly.pdbx_seq_one_letter_code
_entity_poly.pdbx_strand_id
1 'polypeptide(L)'
;MITSEKNRAQNCLTVSNLKLDDVFSDVFGKSSRSITEQILQHPGEKFDVSPFVDGRCKTPIEEIQAAVDGAISKEQAVKLRQCLDHIDELQKHISEVEREILRLSDKYEAALNLIRTVPGFDKNPMTAIQVLSEIGGNMSVFPTAKHLVSWAGCCPRNDKSDRKIKSTRISRAGSYFKPVLVQVANALIKSKKHPEFTTRYKRIKTRRGHKKAIIAICRMILTAIWHILTDLTPYTPEGFLESHPVNKEKVLTISQALNLLKQRGYLIKNDPSPVS
;
A
#
# COMPACT_ATOMS: atom_id res chain seq x y z
N MET A 1 19.03 -3.83 -3.46
CA MET A 1 20.17 -4.52 -2.78
C MET A 1 19.67 -5.66 -1.88
N ILE A 2 19.02 -5.45 -0.74
CA ILE A 2 18.55 -6.54 0.15
C ILE A 2 17.77 -7.65 -0.58
N THR A 3 16.83 -7.31 -1.45
CA THR A 3 16.06 -8.30 -2.23
C THR A 3 16.96 -9.19 -3.09
N SER A 4 18.02 -8.63 -3.68
CA SER A 4 18.96 -9.41 -4.48
C SER A 4 19.77 -10.39 -3.61
N GLU A 5 20.18 -9.97 -2.42
CA GLU A 5 20.88 -10.84 -1.48
C GLU A 5 19.97 -11.93 -0.93
N LYS A 6 18.71 -11.60 -0.60
CA LYS A 6 17.68 -12.58 -0.22
C LYS A 6 17.49 -13.63 -1.32
N ASN A 7 17.39 -13.21 -2.58
CA ASN A 7 17.24 -14.14 -3.70
C ASN A 7 18.49 -15.03 -3.87
N ARG A 8 19.71 -14.50 -3.65
CA ARG A 8 20.95 -15.29 -3.68
C ARG A 8 20.98 -16.32 -2.55
N ALA A 9 20.64 -15.91 -1.34
CA ALA A 9 20.57 -16.79 -0.18
C ALA A 9 19.53 -17.90 -0.39
N GLN A 10 18.34 -17.55 -0.87
CA GLN A 10 17.29 -18.51 -1.24
C GLN A 10 17.80 -19.51 -2.27
N ASN A 11 18.51 -19.06 -3.30
CA ASN A 11 19.06 -19.93 -4.31
C ASN A 11 20.09 -20.93 -3.74
N CYS A 12 20.92 -20.49 -2.76
CA CYS A 12 21.83 -21.40 -2.06
C CYS A 12 21.07 -22.51 -1.30
N LEU A 13 19.96 -22.18 -0.64
CA LEU A 13 19.10 -23.13 0.05
C LEU A 13 18.45 -24.12 -0.96
N THR A 14 17.90 -23.62 -2.04
CA THR A 14 17.25 -24.43 -3.08
C THR A 14 18.22 -25.42 -3.73
N VAL A 15 19.43 -24.96 -4.10
CA VAL A 15 20.48 -25.82 -4.67
C VAL A 15 20.93 -26.90 -3.69
N SER A 16 20.86 -26.64 -2.39
CA SER A 16 21.18 -27.57 -1.30
C SER A 16 20.02 -28.50 -0.94
N ASN A 17 18.89 -28.45 -1.68
CA ASN A 17 17.64 -29.15 -1.38
C ASN A 17 17.06 -28.85 0.02
N LEU A 18 17.30 -27.63 0.52
CA LEU A 18 16.73 -27.10 1.76
C LEU A 18 15.48 -26.30 1.41
N LYS A 19 14.29 -26.87 1.64
CA LYS A 19 12.98 -26.35 1.18
C LYS A 19 12.29 -25.46 2.22
N LEU A 20 13.02 -24.53 2.80
CA LEU A 20 12.49 -23.65 3.85
C LEU A 20 11.39 -22.71 3.35
N ASP A 21 11.34 -22.42 2.06
CA ASP A 21 10.30 -21.63 1.39
C ASP A 21 8.95 -22.36 1.24
N ASP A 22 8.95 -23.69 1.27
CA ASP A 22 7.72 -24.47 1.25
C ASP A 22 6.99 -24.43 2.62
N VAL A 23 7.75 -24.30 3.71
CA VAL A 23 7.24 -24.41 5.09
C VAL A 23 7.16 -23.08 5.84
N PHE A 24 7.89 -22.06 5.41
CA PHE A 24 7.88 -20.73 6.01
C PHE A 24 7.46 -19.67 5.00
N SER A 25 6.51 -18.82 5.38
CA SER A 25 6.10 -17.67 4.58
C SER A 25 7.19 -16.59 4.43
N ASP A 26 8.14 -16.54 5.36
CA ASP A 26 9.35 -15.71 5.30
C ASP A 26 10.57 -16.56 5.68
N VAL A 27 11.36 -16.90 4.67
CA VAL A 27 12.60 -17.71 4.81
C VAL A 27 13.66 -16.98 5.65
N PHE A 28 13.55 -15.67 5.81
CA PHE A 28 14.46 -14.84 6.62
C PHE A 28 13.83 -14.44 7.97
N GLY A 29 12.66 -15.02 8.29
CA GLY A 29 12.00 -14.87 9.58
C GLY A 29 12.74 -15.61 10.71
N LYS A 30 12.37 -15.33 11.97
CA LYS A 30 13.07 -15.80 13.16
C LYS A 30 13.38 -17.30 13.16
N SER A 31 12.35 -18.15 12.99
CA SER A 31 12.50 -19.61 13.03
C SER A 31 13.37 -20.14 11.89
N SER A 32 13.06 -19.74 10.65
CA SER A 32 13.83 -20.17 9.49
C SER A 32 15.28 -19.67 9.56
N ARG A 33 15.52 -18.46 10.06
CA ARG A 33 16.87 -17.94 10.25
C ARG A 33 17.64 -18.76 11.29
N SER A 34 17.03 -19.11 12.44
CA SER A 34 17.66 -19.93 13.46
C SER A 34 18.00 -21.32 12.94
N ILE A 35 17.11 -21.94 12.16
CA ILE A 35 17.36 -23.23 11.50
C ILE A 35 18.52 -23.10 10.49
N THR A 36 18.54 -22.05 9.67
CA THR A 36 19.62 -21.79 8.71
C THR A 36 20.96 -21.60 9.40
N GLU A 37 21.00 -20.89 10.51
CA GLU A 37 22.23 -20.72 11.31
C GLU A 37 22.72 -22.06 11.86
N GLN A 38 21.81 -22.93 12.34
CA GLN A 38 22.17 -24.29 12.80
C GLN A 38 22.76 -25.12 11.67
N ILE A 39 22.15 -25.09 10.47
CA ILE A 39 22.69 -25.79 9.27
C ILE A 39 24.10 -25.29 8.92
N LEU A 40 24.34 -23.97 9.05
CA LEU A 40 25.64 -23.38 8.73
C LEU A 40 26.72 -23.66 9.79
N GLN A 41 26.31 -23.87 11.05
CA GLN A 41 27.24 -24.26 12.13
C GLN A 41 27.64 -25.74 12.04
N HIS A 42 26.72 -26.61 11.59
CA HIS A 42 26.88 -28.06 11.51
C HIS A 42 26.50 -28.59 10.11
N PRO A 43 27.28 -28.24 9.05
CA PRO A 43 26.96 -28.63 7.68
C PRO A 43 26.92 -30.14 7.51
N GLY A 44 25.78 -30.69 7.08
CA GLY A 44 25.59 -32.11 6.83
C GLY A 44 25.20 -32.94 8.04
N GLU A 45 25.12 -32.36 9.22
CA GLU A 45 24.62 -33.03 10.44
C GLU A 45 23.08 -32.95 10.50
N LYS A 46 22.44 -34.07 10.87
CA LYS A 46 21.01 -34.08 11.16
C LYS A 46 20.76 -33.59 12.59
N PHE A 47 19.81 -32.69 12.76
CA PHE A 47 19.43 -32.14 14.06
C PHE A 47 17.90 -32.04 14.19
N ASP A 48 17.41 -31.98 15.42
CA ASP A 48 16.00 -31.69 15.69
C ASP A 48 15.70 -30.21 15.50
N VAL A 49 14.72 -29.88 14.64
CA VAL A 49 14.30 -28.48 14.37
C VAL A 49 13.41 -27.89 15.45
N SER A 50 12.81 -28.72 16.31
CA SER A 50 11.81 -28.30 17.31
C SER A 50 12.26 -27.13 18.20
N PRO A 51 13.53 -27.08 18.70
CA PRO A 51 13.98 -25.98 19.54
C PRO A 51 14.07 -24.62 18.83
N PHE A 52 14.14 -24.62 17.48
CA PHE A 52 14.34 -23.42 16.67
C PHE A 52 13.02 -22.84 16.12
N VAL A 53 11.88 -23.54 16.30
CA VAL A 53 10.59 -23.16 15.77
C VAL A 53 9.81 -22.34 16.81
N ASP A 54 9.39 -21.12 16.43
CA ASP A 54 8.53 -20.28 17.29
C ASP A 54 7.14 -20.92 17.41
N GLY A 55 6.58 -20.95 18.63
CA GLY A 55 5.26 -21.57 18.92
C GLY A 55 4.07 -20.97 18.17
N ARG A 56 4.26 -19.82 17.46
CA ARG A 56 3.26 -19.23 16.56
C ARG A 56 3.32 -19.80 15.15
N CYS A 57 4.31 -20.65 14.83
CA CYS A 57 4.39 -21.34 13.56
C CYS A 57 3.21 -22.30 13.42
N LYS A 58 2.53 -22.24 12.28
CA LYS A 58 1.35 -23.10 12.02
C LYS A 58 1.72 -24.39 11.30
N THR A 59 2.91 -24.45 10.69
CA THR A 59 3.39 -25.60 9.95
C THR A 59 3.80 -26.69 10.93
N PRO A 60 3.38 -27.95 10.76
CA PRO A 60 3.79 -29.07 11.60
C PRO A 60 5.31 -29.24 11.65
N ILE A 61 5.84 -29.64 12.81
CA ILE A 61 7.30 -29.81 13.00
C ILE A 61 7.86 -30.87 12.08
N GLU A 62 7.10 -31.94 11.81
CA GLU A 62 7.47 -33.04 10.91
C GLU A 62 7.69 -32.56 9.47
N GLU A 63 6.86 -31.62 9.00
CA GLU A 63 7.02 -31.01 7.67
C GLU A 63 8.26 -30.10 7.61
N ILE A 64 8.52 -29.34 8.68
CA ILE A 64 9.72 -28.50 8.80
C ILE A 64 10.98 -29.40 8.86
N GLN A 65 10.92 -30.51 9.60
CA GLN A 65 12.01 -31.46 9.69
C GLN A 65 12.32 -32.09 8.32
N ALA A 66 11.29 -32.45 7.55
CA ALA A 66 11.45 -32.96 6.20
C ALA A 66 12.04 -31.90 5.22
N ALA A 67 11.70 -30.63 5.41
CA ALA A 67 12.20 -29.53 4.58
C ALA A 67 13.71 -29.28 4.75
N VAL A 68 14.32 -29.70 5.84
CA VAL A 68 15.75 -29.56 6.14
C VAL A 68 16.55 -30.84 5.88
N ASP A 69 15.98 -31.88 5.28
CA ASP A 69 16.66 -33.15 4.96
C ASP A 69 17.62 -33.03 3.74
N GLY A 70 17.92 -31.80 3.31
CA GLY A 70 18.94 -31.49 2.32
C GLY A 70 20.36 -31.47 2.89
N ALA A 71 21.34 -31.39 2.00
CA ALA A 71 22.75 -31.31 2.38
C ALA A 71 23.38 -30.08 1.71
N ILE A 72 23.94 -29.17 2.53
CA ILE A 72 24.66 -28.01 2.03
C ILE A 72 26.16 -28.34 1.85
N SER A 73 26.72 -28.06 0.67
CA SER A 73 28.16 -28.17 0.44
C SER A 73 28.90 -27.04 1.15
N LYS A 74 30.20 -27.21 1.40
CA LYS A 74 31.03 -26.18 2.04
C LYS A 74 31.01 -24.86 1.25
N GLU A 75 31.04 -24.93 -0.09
CA GLU A 75 31.02 -23.77 -0.97
C GLU A 75 29.68 -23.03 -0.88
N GLN A 76 28.56 -23.76 -0.85
CA GLN A 76 27.24 -23.18 -0.71
C GLN A 76 27.03 -22.58 0.70
N ALA A 77 27.58 -23.24 1.74
CA ALA A 77 27.55 -22.72 3.10
C ALA A 77 28.27 -21.37 3.21
N VAL A 78 29.47 -21.25 2.61
CA VAL A 78 30.21 -19.98 2.56
C VAL A 78 29.42 -18.91 1.83
N LYS A 79 28.85 -19.21 0.66
CA LYS A 79 28.02 -18.25 -0.08
C LYS A 79 26.81 -17.81 0.72
N LEU A 80 26.08 -18.76 1.32
CA LEU A 80 24.91 -18.48 2.13
C LEU A 80 25.27 -17.58 3.32
N ARG A 81 26.35 -17.89 4.03
CA ARG A 81 26.87 -17.04 5.13
C ARG A 81 27.12 -15.62 4.67
N GLN A 82 27.86 -15.42 3.58
CA GLN A 82 28.14 -14.08 3.04
C GLN A 82 26.87 -13.32 2.65
N CYS A 83 25.87 -13.98 2.05
CA CYS A 83 24.61 -13.34 1.74
C CYS A 83 23.86 -12.91 3.00
N LEU A 84 23.85 -13.75 4.05
CA LEU A 84 23.17 -13.45 5.31
C LEU A 84 23.86 -12.31 6.07
N ASP A 85 25.19 -12.33 6.16
CA ASP A 85 26.00 -11.27 6.80
C ASP A 85 25.76 -9.92 6.08
N HIS A 86 25.75 -9.91 4.76
CA HIS A 86 25.48 -8.71 3.98
C HIS A 86 24.03 -8.21 4.14
N ILE A 87 23.04 -9.10 4.28
CA ILE A 87 21.67 -8.72 4.61
C ILE A 87 21.62 -8.03 5.97
N ASP A 88 22.28 -8.59 6.99
CA ASP A 88 22.30 -8.06 8.35
C ASP A 88 23.00 -6.69 8.39
N GLU A 89 24.12 -6.53 7.69
CA GLU A 89 24.83 -5.26 7.54
C GLU A 89 23.95 -4.19 6.88
N LEU A 90 23.29 -4.51 5.78
CA LEU A 90 22.38 -3.60 5.09
C LEU A 90 21.18 -3.21 5.98
N GLN A 91 20.63 -4.14 6.77
CA GLN A 91 19.57 -3.85 7.73
C GLN A 91 20.04 -2.91 8.84
N LYS A 92 21.25 -3.10 9.34
CA LYS A 92 21.88 -2.20 10.32
C LYS A 92 22.01 -0.79 9.76
N HIS A 93 22.56 -0.64 8.55
CA HIS A 93 22.70 0.66 7.90
C HIS A 93 21.33 1.35 7.68
N ILE A 94 20.30 0.60 7.25
CA ILE A 94 18.94 1.13 7.12
C ILE A 94 18.44 1.66 8.46
N SER A 95 18.60 0.89 9.54
CA SER A 95 18.14 1.30 10.88
C SER A 95 18.86 2.54 11.40
N GLU A 96 20.15 2.70 11.07
CA GLU A 96 20.93 3.88 11.41
C GLU A 96 20.42 5.13 10.67
N VAL A 97 20.17 5.00 9.36
CA VAL A 97 19.62 6.10 8.55
C VAL A 97 18.19 6.43 8.97
N GLU A 98 17.33 5.44 9.25
CA GLU A 98 15.98 5.67 9.75
C GLU A 98 15.99 6.43 11.08
N ARG A 99 16.90 6.11 12.00
CA ARG A 99 17.06 6.82 13.27
C ARG A 99 17.41 8.30 13.05
N GLU A 100 18.32 8.55 12.12
CA GLU A 100 18.70 9.92 11.78
C GLU A 100 17.57 10.70 11.11
N ILE A 101 16.82 10.06 10.21
CA ILE A 101 15.63 10.65 9.60
C ILE A 101 14.59 11.02 10.67
N LEU A 102 14.35 10.13 11.64
CA LEU A 102 13.42 10.40 12.75
C LEU A 102 13.91 11.60 13.56
N ARG A 103 15.20 11.65 13.93
CA ARG A 103 15.80 12.80 14.66
C ARG A 103 15.63 14.12 13.89
N LEU A 104 15.87 14.11 12.59
CA LEU A 104 15.71 15.29 11.74
C LEU A 104 14.25 15.71 11.59
N SER A 105 13.31 14.78 11.76
CA SER A 105 11.88 15.03 11.61
C SER A 105 11.24 15.66 12.86
N ASP A 106 11.91 15.65 14.02
CA ASP A 106 11.38 16.16 15.30
C ASP A 106 10.87 17.62 15.19
N LYS A 107 11.59 18.47 14.46
CA LYS A 107 11.19 19.86 14.21
C LYS A 107 9.87 20.03 13.43
N TYR A 108 9.37 18.97 12.81
CA TYR A 108 8.11 18.94 12.06
C TYR A 108 7.03 18.13 12.76
N GLU A 109 7.21 17.81 14.04
CA GLU A 109 6.34 16.91 14.79
C GLU A 109 4.85 17.32 14.70
N ALA A 110 4.54 18.60 14.82
CA ALA A 110 3.15 19.09 14.73
C ALA A 110 2.52 18.73 13.37
N ALA A 111 3.22 18.99 12.27
CA ALA A 111 2.72 18.65 10.93
C ALA A 111 2.63 17.12 10.71
N LEU A 112 3.60 16.37 11.21
CA LEU A 112 3.60 14.91 11.14
C LEU A 112 2.45 14.31 11.92
N ASN A 113 2.16 14.83 13.12
CA ASN A 113 1.02 14.39 13.93
C ASN A 113 -0.31 14.64 13.21
N LEU A 114 -0.45 15.77 12.52
CA LEU A 114 -1.61 16.03 11.67
C LEU A 114 -1.71 15.01 10.52
N ILE A 115 -0.63 14.78 9.76
CA ILE A 115 -0.64 13.81 8.66
C ILE A 115 -1.00 12.40 9.17
N ARG A 116 -0.52 12.01 10.34
CA ARG A 116 -0.83 10.70 10.95
C ARG A 116 -2.29 10.52 11.32
N THR A 117 -3.08 11.60 11.41
CA THR A 117 -4.54 11.49 11.57
C THR A 117 -5.24 11.04 10.29
N VAL A 118 -4.61 11.24 9.12
CA VAL A 118 -5.14 10.74 7.84
C VAL A 118 -5.03 9.21 7.80
N PRO A 119 -6.12 8.52 7.45
CA PRO A 119 -6.10 7.06 7.37
C PRO A 119 -4.96 6.52 6.53
N GLY A 120 -4.28 5.48 7.06
CA GLY A 120 -3.16 4.81 6.40
C GLY A 120 -1.77 5.41 6.68
N PHE A 121 -1.69 6.51 7.44
CA PHE A 121 -0.43 7.10 7.92
C PHE A 121 -0.19 6.86 9.42
N ASP A 122 -1.12 6.22 10.11
CA ASP A 122 -1.11 5.99 11.55
C ASP A 122 -0.05 4.99 12.00
N LYS A 123 0.28 4.00 11.18
CA LYS A 123 1.09 2.84 11.58
C LYS A 123 2.60 3.04 11.44
N ASN A 124 3.04 3.73 10.40
CA ASN A 124 4.46 3.90 10.12
C ASN A 124 4.80 5.39 9.97
N PRO A 125 5.58 5.96 10.90
CA PRO A 125 5.96 7.36 10.85
C PRO A 125 6.75 7.70 9.58
N MET A 126 7.56 6.77 9.05
CA MET A 126 8.34 6.99 7.83
C MET A 126 7.47 7.33 6.62
N THR A 127 6.24 6.78 6.55
CA THR A 127 5.28 7.09 5.47
C THR A 127 4.85 8.56 5.51
N ALA A 128 4.56 9.10 6.70
CA ALA A 128 4.20 10.50 6.89
C ALA A 128 5.41 11.42 6.60
N ILE A 129 6.59 11.06 7.12
CA ILE A 129 7.84 11.81 6.90
C ILE A 129 8.15 11.89 5.41
N GLN A 130 8.05 10.78 4.68
CA GLN A 130 8.32 10.75 3.24
C GLN A 130 7.36 11.65 2.45
N VAL A 131 6.10 11.72 2.83
CA VAL A 131 5.16 12.66 2.19
C VAL A 131 5.51 14.08 2.56
N LEU A 132 5.74 14.38 3.85
CA LEU A 132 6.04 15.74 4.31
C LEU A 132 7.36 16.25 3.73
N SER A 133 8.38 15.41 3.57
CA SER A 133 9.68 15.80 2.99
C SER A 133 9.56 16.28 1.54
N GLU A 134 8.59 15.76 0.79
CA GLU A 134 8.35 16.13 -0.60
C GLU A 134 7.48 17.40 -0.72
N ILE A 135 6.39 17.48 0.08
CA ILE A 135 5.42 18.59 -0.05
C ILE A 135 5.78 19.81 0.80
N GLY A 136 6.63 19.63 1.83
CA GLY A 136 6.94 20.64 2.84
C GLY A 136 5.80 20.85 3.84
N GLY A 137 6.11 21.56 4.94
CA GLY A 137 5.11 21.90 5.97
C GLY A 137 4.32 23.17 5.66
N ASN A 138 4.76 23.95 4.68
CA ASN A 138 4.12 25.22 4.33
C ASN A 138 3.20 25.08 3.12
N MET A 139 1.90 25.06 3.35
CA MET A 139 0.90 24.90 2.28
C MET A 139 0.65 26.19 1.48
N SER A 140 1.20 27.34 1.87
CA SER A 140 1.07 28.58 1.07
C SER A 140 1.69 28.47 -0.33
N VAL A 141 2.64 27.54 -0.49
CA VAL A 141 3.24 27.18 -1.81
C VAL A 141 2.20 26.58 -2.77
N PHE A 142 1.14 26.00 -2.24
CA PHE A 142 0.04 25.41 -3.00
C PHE A 142 -1.26 26.16 -2.73
N PRO A 143 -1.63 27.17 -3.54
CA PRO A 143 -2.80 28.01 -3.29
C PRO A 143 -4.11 27.24 -3.13
N THR A 144 -4.21 26.04 -3.68
CA THR A 144 -5.35 25.12 -3.49
C THR A 144 -4.89 23.67 -3.49
N ALA A 145 -5.70 22.80 -2.91
CA ALA A 145 -5.48 21.35 -2.97
C ALA A 145 -5.31 20.82 -4.43
N LYS A 146 -5.94 21.49 -5.41
CA LYS A 146 -5.79 21.14 -6.83
C LYS A 146 -4.36 21.37 -7.35
N HIS A 147 -3.69 22.42 -6.87
CA HIS A 147 -2.29 22.69 -7.22
C HIS A 147 -1.37 21.61 -6.67
N LEU A 148 -1.52 21.22 -5.41
CA LEU A 148 -0.77 20.13 -4.82
C LEU A 148 -0.98 18.80 -5.59
N VAL A 149 -2.24 18.46 -5.89
CA VAL A 149 -2.59 17.22 -6.62
C VAL A 149 -2.01 17.24 -8.06
N SER A 150 -1.99 18.39 -8.70
CA SER A 150 -1.40 18.57 -10.05
C SER A 150 0.11 18.45 -10.01
N TRP A 151 0.76 19.12 -9.05
CA TRP A 151 2.19 19.05 -8.83
C TRP A 151 2.64 17.62 -8.53
N ALA A 152 1.89 16.89 -7.70
CA ALA A 152 2.10 15.47 -7.40
C ALA A 152 1.93 14.53 -8.62
N GLY A 153 1.48 15.05 -9.75
CA GLY A 153 1.23 14.24 -10.94
C GLY A 153 0.09 13.25 -10.79
N CYS A 154 -0.86 13.54 -9.90
CA CYS A 154 -2.08 12.74 -9.72
C CYS A 154 -3.26 13.23 -10.57
N CYS A 155 -3.04 14.20 -11.45
CA CYS A 155 -4.00 14.66 -12.45
C CYS A 155 -3.69 14.10 -13.83
N PRO A 156 -4.70 13.75 -14.64
CA PRO A 156 -4.47 13.42 -16.03
C PRO A 156 -3.97 14.66 -16.80
N ARG A 157 -3.00 14.48 -17.67
CA ARG A 157 -2.64 15.47 -18.67
C ARG A 157 -3.80 15.51 -19.68
N ASN A 158 -4.51 16.61 -19.74
CA ASN A 158 -5.53 16.81 -20.77
C ASN A 158 -4.85 17.26 -22.07
N ASP A 159 -4.05 16.39 -22.67
CA ASP A 159 -3.44 16.63 -23.98
C ASP A 159 -4.52 16.57 -25.04
N LYS A 160 -5.05 17.73 -25.41
CA LYS A 160 -6.03 17.90 -26.47
C LYS A 160 -5.41 18.79 -27.55
N SER A 161 -5.52 18.38 -28.78
CA SER A 161 -5.20 19.19 -29.95
C SER A 161 -6.35 19.00 -30.93
N ASP A 162 -6.91 20.10 -31.39
CA ASP A 162 -7.97 20.13 -32.40
C ASP A 162 -9.09 19.12 -32.13
N ARG A 163 -9.76 19.26 -30.96
CA ARG A 163 -10.85 18.38 -30.47
C ARG A 163 -10.49 16.90 -30.23
N LYS A 164 -9.27 16.46 -30.58
CA LYS A 164 -8.79 15.10 -30.34
C LYS A 164 -8.03 15.00 -29.02
N ILE A 165 -8.41 14.01 -28.17
CA ILE A 165 -7.71 13.71 -26.92
C ILE A 165 -6.49 12.85 -27.27
N LYS A 166 -5.27 13.43 -27.21
CA LYS A 166 -4.01 12.71 -27.47
C LYS A 166 -3.64 11.78 -26.32
N SER A 167 -3.79 12.21 -25.06
CA SER A 167 -3.45 11.42 -23.90
C SER A 167 -4.23 11.84 -22.65
N THR A 168 -4.69 10.84 -21.87
CA THR A 168 -5.24 11.01 -20.52
C THR A 168 -4.32 10.46 -19.45
N ARG A 169 -3.05 10.19 -19.77
CA ARG A 169 -2.06 9.66 -18.83
C ARG A 169 -1.71 10.72 -17.79
N ILE A 170 -1.40 10.26 -16.58
CA ILE A 170 -0.85 11.13 -15.52
C ILE A 170 0.59 11.50 -15.84
N SER A 171 1.07 12.63 -15.28
CA SER A 171 2.45 13.05 -15.42
C SER A 171 3.42 12.13 -14.65
N ARG A 172 4.72 12.21 -14.98
CA ARG A 172 5.79 11.52 -14.24
C ARG A 172 6.19 12.25 -12.95
N ALA A 173 5.63 13.44 -12.67
CA ALA A 173 5.87 14.18 -11.44
C ALA A 173 5.56 13.33 -10.20
N GLY A 174 6.14 13.66 -9.06
CA GLY A 174 5.97 12.94 -7.80
C GLY A 174 6.54 11.52 -7.83
N SER A 175 7.64 11.28 -8.55
CA SER A 175 8.26 9.96 -8.71
C SER A 175 8.68 9.34 -7.39
N TYR A 176 9.07 10.13 -6.41
CA TYR A 176 9.55 9.65 -5.12
C TYR A 176 8.42 9.34 -4.14
N PHE A 177 7.41 10.20 -4.01
CA PHE A 177 6.36 9.97 -3.02
C PHE A 177 5.05 9.38 -3.60
N LYS A 178 4.81 9.48 -4.90
CA LYS A 178 3.63 8.85 -5.53
C LYS A 178 3.53 7.34 -5.26
N PRO A 179 4.64 6.54 -5.30
CA PRO A 179 4.58 5.13 -4.92
C PRO A 179 4.06 4.91 -3.50
N VAL A 180 4.45 5.76 -2.54
CA VAL A 180 3.98 5.72 -1.15
C VAL A 180 2.47 5.98 -1.09
N LEU A 181 1.99 7.02 -1.78
CA LEU A 181 0.54 7.30 -1.86
C LEU A 181 -0.25 6.13 -2.47
N VAL A 182 0.30 5.49 -3.49
CA VAL A 182 -0.31 4.30 -4.11
C VAL A 182 -0.34 3.13 -3.12
N GLN A 183 0.71 2.94 -2.34
CA GLN A 183 0.78 1.91 -1.30
C GLN A 183 -0.29 2.17 -0.21
N VAL A 184 -0.37 3.39 0.30
CA VAL A 184 -1.40 3.82 1.26
C VAL A 184 -2.80 3.63 0.67
N ALA A 185 -3.03 4.07 -0.56
CA ALA A 185 -4.32 3.90 -1.25
C ALA A 185 -4.71 2.43 -1.38
N ASN A 186 -3.77 1.55 -1.73
CA ASN A 186 -4.01 0.10 -1.81
C ASN A 186 -4.34 -0.54 -0.44
N ALA A 187 -3.76 -0.03 0.64
CA ALA A 187 -4.12 -0.46 2.00
C ALA A 187 -5.53 0.02 2.38
N LEU A 188 -5.85 1.28 2.11
CA LEU A 188 -7.14 1.90 2.44
C LEU A 188 -8.33 1.24 1.75
N ILE A 189 -8.22 0.90 0.47
CA ILE A 189 -9.32 0.24 -0.27
C ILE A 189 -9.66 -1.16 0.25
N LYS A 190 -8.77 -1.76 1.05
CA LYS A 190 -9.00 -3.04 1.73
C LYS A 190 -9.47 -2.85 3.18
N SER A 191 -9.38 -1.65 3.72
CA SER A 191 -9.75 -1.34 5.10
C SER A 191 -11.26 -1.32 5.27
N LYS A 192 -11.76 -2.01 6.30
CA LYS A 192 -13.17 -1.94 6.72
C LYS A 192 -13.47 -0.69 7.55
N LYS A 193 -12.43 -0.05 8.13
CA LYS A 193 -12.57 1.12 9.01
C LYS A 193 -12.88 2.41 8.24
N HIS A 194 -12.54 2.47 6.96
CA HIS A 194 -12.63 3.67 6.12
C HIS A 194 -13.44 3.38 4.84
N PRO A 195 -14.75 3.17 4.96
CA PRO A 195 -15.62 2.78 3.84
C PRO A 195 -15.73 3.83 2.74
N GLU A 196 -15.47 5.12 3.05
CA GLU A 196 -15.48 6.24 2.11
C GLU A 196 -14.50 6.02 0.96
N PHE A 197 -13.28 5.54 1.25
CA PHE A 197 -12.26 5.24 0.24
C PHE A 197 -12.65 4.00 -0.59
N THR A 198 -13.12 2.96 0.07
CA THR A 198 -13.53 1.71 -0.60
C THR A 198 -14.72 1.93 -1.53
N THR A 199 -15.73 2.68 -1.10
CA THR A 199 -16.93 3.00 -1.89
C THR A 199 -16.55 3.83 -3.13
N ARG A 200 -15.73 4.87 -2.93
CA ARG A 200 -15.23 5.70 -4.02
C ARG A 200 -14.41 4.88 -5.03
N TYR A 201 -13.52 4.04 -4.53
CA TYR A 201 -12.71 3.16 -5.37
C TYR A 201 -13.58 2.22 -6.21
N LYS A 202 -14.53 1.49 -5.60
CA LYS A 202 -15.41 0.55 -6.31
C LYS A 202 -16.18 1.25 -7.43
N ARG A 203 -16.77 2.42 -7.15
CA ARG A 203 -17.53 3.23 -8.13
C ARG A 203 -16.69 3.63 -9.34
N ILE A 204 -15.42 4.01 -9.12
CA ILE A 204 -14.53 4.42 -10.21
C ILE A 204 -13.98 3.19 -10.94
N LYS A 205 -13.61 2.13 -10.21
CA LYS A 205 -13.04 0.90 -10.78
C LYS A 205 -13.96 0.29 -11.83
N THR A 206 -15.25 0.20 -11.56
CA THR A 206 -16.26 -0.38 -12.49
C THR A 206 -16.26 0.32 -13.85
N ARG A 207 -16.05 1.65 -13.90
CA ARG A 207 -16.13 2.43 -15.14
C ARG A 207 -14.78 2.72 -15.79
N ARG A 208 -13.71 2.81 -15.01
CA ARG A 208 -12.40 3.33 -15.46
C ARG A 208 -11.22 2.41 -15.19
N GLY A 209 -11.45 1.28 -14.52
CA GLY A 209 -10.45 0.28 -14.16
C GLY A 209 -9.62 0.64 -12.93
N HIS A 210 -8.84 -0.35 -12.45
CA HIS A 210 -8.08 -0.29 -11.19
C HIS A 210 -7.09 0.89 -11.13
N LYS A 211 -6.22 1.04 -12.14
CA LYS A 211 -5.14 2.05 -12.12
C LYS A 211 -5.69 3.48 -11.95
N LYS A 212 -6.77 3.82 -12.68
CA LYS A 212 -7.40 5.14 -12.58
C LYS A 212 -8.13 5.34 -11.26
N ALA A 213 -8.72 4.26 -10.71
CA ALA A 213 -9.38 4.29 -9.41
C ALA A 213 -8.37 4.55 -8.28
N ILE A 214 -7.21 3.88 -8.27
CA ILE A 214 -6.15 4.11 -7.26
C ILE A 214 -5.66 5.57 -7.30
N ILE A 215 -5.39 6.12 -8.48
CA ILE A 215 -4.97 7.53 -8.58
C ILE A 215 -6.05 8.49 -8.05
N ALA A 216 -7.34 8.16 -8.23
CA ALA A 216 -8.41 8.95 -7.64
C ALA A 216 -8.40 8.89 -6.09
N ILE A 217 -8.05 7.75 -5.49
CA ILE A 217 -7.85 7.64 -4.05
C ILE A 217 -6.61 8.43 -3.59
N CYS A 218 -5.49 8.36 -4.33
CA CYS A 218 -4.33 9.20 -4.04
C CYS A 218 -4.68 10.70 -4.03
N ARG A 219 -5.54 11.14 -4.96
CA ARG A 219 -6.04 12.52 -4.98
C ARG A 219 -6.84 12.87 -3.72
N MET A 220 -7.70 11.95 -3.25
CA MET A 220 -8.44 12.15 -2.00
C MET A 220 -7.49 12.32 -0.82
N ILE A 221 -6.50 11.45 -0.70
CA ILE A 221 -5.47 11.51 0.35
C ILE A 221 -4.75 12.85 0.31
N LEU A 222 -4.26 13.28 -0.85
CA LEU A 222 -3.55 14.55 -1.00
C LEU A 222 -4.44 15.77 -0.70
N THR A 223 -5.71 15.71 -1.07
CA THR A 223 -6.67 16.78 -0.74
C THR A 223 -6.88 16.86 0.77
N ALA A 224 -7.02 15.70 1.45
CA ALA A 224 -7.12 15.67 2.90
C ALA A 224 -5.84 16.24 3.56
N ILE A 225 -4.65 15.81 3.11
CA ILE A 225 -3.37 16.31 3.63
C ILE A 225 -3.26 17.83 3.45
N TRP A 226 -3.65 18.36 2.30
CA TRP A 226 -3.63 19.81 2.06
C TRP A 226 -4.52 20.56 3.06
N HIS A 227 -5.75 20.10 3.28
CA HIS A 227 -6.68 20.74 4.23
C HIS A 227 -6.16 20.68 5.67
N ILE A 228 -5.76 19.52 6.17
CA ILE A 228 -5.29 19.39 7.55
C ILE A 228 -4.03 20.23 7.83
N LEU A 229 -3.14 20.39 6.85
CA LEU A 229 -1.94 21.21 6.99
C LEU A 229 -2.23 22.70 6.79
N THR A 230 -3.28 23.06 6.04
CA THR A 230 -3.71 24.47 5.87
C THR A 230 -4.51 24.96 7.07
N ASP A 231 -5.47 24.15 7.52
CA ASP A 231 -6.43 24.51 8.56
C ASP A 231 -5.91 24.15 9.96
N LEU A 232 -4.76 23.44 10.03
CA LEU A 232 -4.12 22.93 11.25
C LEU A 232 -5.09 22.10 12.13
N THR A 233 -5.98 21.35 11.48
CA THR A 233 -7.00 20.53 12.14
C THR A 233 -6.81 19.04 11.81
N PRO A 234 -7.10 18.12 12.76
CA PRO A 234 -7.04 16.69 12.49
C PRO A 234 -8.01 16.26 11.38
N TYR A 235 -7.69 15.17 10.71
CA TYR A 235 -8.59 14.58 9.72
C TYR A 235 -9.90 14.11 10.37
N THR A 236 -11.03 14.56 9.83
CA THR A 236 -12.36 14.08 10.17
C THR A 236 -13.06 13.54 8.93
N PRO A 237 -13.65 12.34 9.00
CA PRO A 237 -14.39 11.75 7.86
C PRO A 237 -15.55 12.64 7.39
N GLU A 238 -16.23 13.31 8.34
CA GLU A 238 -17.37 14.19 8.09
C GLU A 238 -16.96 15.41 7.27
N GLY A 239 -15.89 16.10 7.63
CA GLY A 239 -15.39 17.26 6.86
C GLY A 239 -15.02 16.91 5.43
N PHE A 240 -14.59 15.66 5.18
CA PHE A 240 -14.35 15.16 3.83
C PHE A 240 -15.65 14.87 3.07
N LEU A 241 -16.68 14.39 3.73
CA LEU A 241 -18.01 14.13 3.15
C LEU A 241 -18.75 15.43 2.84
N GLU A 242 -18.64 16.45 3.67
CA GLU A 242 -19.24 17.78 3.43
C GLU A 242 -18.59 18.51 2.24
N SER A 243 -17.27 18.44 2.10
CA SER A 243 -16.57 19.01 0.94
C SER A 243 -16.83 18.26 -0.38
N HIS A 244 -17.33 17.02 -0.29
CA HIS A 244 -17.69 16.17 -1.43
C HIS A 244 -19.06 15.52 -1.17
N PRO A 245 -20.16 16.27 -1.23
CA PRO A 245 -21.48 15.72 -0.95
C PRO A 245 -21.69 14.44 -1.78
N VAL A 246 -21.88 13.33 -1.08
CA VAL A 246 -22.32 12.09 -1.69
C VAL A 246 -23.62 12.44 -2.41
N ASN A 247 -23.61 12.31 -3.73
CA ASN A 247 -24.74 12.65 -4.60
C ASN A 247 -26.09 12.58 -3.87
N LYS A 248 -26.80 13.69 -3.87
CA LYS A 248 -28.25 13.72 -3.65
C LYS A 248 -28.85 12.48 -4.31
N GLU A 249 -29.74 11.80 -3.61
CA GLU A 249 -30.50 10.68 -4.13
C GLU A 249 -30.79 10.92 -5.60
N LYS A 250 -30.45 9.96 -6.45
CA LYS A 250 -30.81 10.05 -7.85
C LYS A 250 -32.35 10.02 -7.88
N VAL A 251 -32.93 11.19 -7.96
CA VAL A 251 -34.33 11.28 -8.33
C VAL A 251 -34.41 10.58 -9.67
N LEU A 252 -35.00 9.40 -9.66
CA LEU A 252 -35.24 8.63 -10.88
C LEU A 252 -36.14 9.50 -11.80
N THR A 253 -35.71 9.71 -13.02
CA THR A 253 -36.62 10.31 -14.01
C THR A 253 -37.81 9.39 -14.17
N ILE A 254 -39.00 9.96 -14.49
CA ILE A 254 -40.24 9.20 -14.65
C ILE A 254 -40.04 7.98 -15.57
N SER A 255 -39.29 8.15 -16.66
CA SER A 255 -38.97 7.05 -17.58
C SER A 255 -38.06 5.96 -16.93
N GLN A 256 -37.17 6.31 -16.06
CA GLN A 256 -36.34 5.35 -15.32
C GLN A 256 -37.16 4.60 -14.26
N ALA A 257 -38.07 5.28 -13.57
CA ALA A 257 -38.96 4.67 -12.60
C ALA A 257 -39.92 3.69 -13.28
N LEU A 258 -40.50 4.08 -14.42
CA LEU A 258 -41.38 3.24 -15.23
C LEU A 258 -40.64 1.98 -15.74
N ASN A 259 -39.43 2.10 -16.24
CA ASN A 259 -38.62 0.96 -16.66
C ASN A 259 -38.31 0.00 -15.52
N LEU A 260 -38.03 0.51 -14.33
CA LEU A 260 -37.73 -0.29 -13.14
C LEU A 260 -38.97 -1.06 -12.66
N LEU A 261 -40.16 -0.43 -12.72
CA LEU A 261 -41.41 -1.08 -12.40
C LEU A 261 -41.75 -2.19 -13.43
N LYS A 262 -41.56 -1.92 -14.73
CA LYS A 262 -41.72 -2.95 -15.79
C LYS A 262 -40.78 -4.14 -15.58
N GLN A 263 -39.51 -3.90 -15.25
CA GLN A 263 -38.56 -4.98 -14.98
C GLN A 263 -38.92 -5.83 -13.75
N ARG A 264 -39.65 -5.26 -12.79
CA ARG A 264 -40.16 -5.98 -11.61
C ARG A 264 -41.54 -6.61 -11.83
N GLY A 265 -42.07 -6.61 -13.05
CA GLY A 265 -43.34 -7.27 -13.40
C GLY A 265 -44.59 -6.49 -13.05
N TYR A 266 -44.49 -5.20 -12.71
CA TYR A 266 -45.66 -4.37 -12.47
C TYR A 266 -46.30 -3.91 -13.80
N LEU A 267 -47.61 -4.12 -13.95
CA LEU A 267 -48.37 -3.58 -15.05
C LEU A 267 -48.72 -2.11 -14.79
N ILE A 268 -48.21 -1.22 -15.63
CA ILE A 268 -48.49 0.21 -15.55
C ILE A 268 -49.69 0.49 -16.43
N LYS A 269 -50.83 0.84 -15.84
CA LYS A 269 -51.95 1.38 -16.58
C LYS A 269 -51.63 2.80 -17.02
N ASN A 270 -51.58 3.05 -18.31
CA ASN A 270 -51.57 4.40 -18.84
C ASN A 270 -52.94 5.03 -18.56
N ASP A 271 -53.00 6.05 -17.73
CA ASP A 271 -54.17 6.88 -17.59
C ASP A 271 -54.05 8.02 -18.62
N PRO A 272 -54.99 8.12 -19.60
CA PRO A 272 -54.90 9.10 -20.66
C PRO A 272 -55.54 10.46 -20.31
N SER A 273 -55.66 10.81 -19.05
CA SER A 273 -56.26 12.10 -18.67
C SER A 273 -55.22 13.22 -18.71
N PRO A 274 -55.33 14.23 -19.58
CA PRO A 274 -54.46 15.40 -19.53
C PRO A 274 -54.81 16.22 -18.27
N VAL A 275 -53.81 16.54 -17.50
CA VAL A 275 -53.91 17.55 -16.43
C VAL A 275 -54.11 18.89 -17.11
N SER A 276 -55.28 19.46 -16.94
CA SER A 276 -55.66 20.83 -17.31
C SER A 276 -54.91 21.86 -16.48
#